data_bc79481746ed6190c25b75775a47a479
#
_entry.id   bc79481746ed6190c25b75775a47a479
#
_cell.length_a   1.000
_cell.length_b   1.000
_cell.length_c   1.000
_cell.angle_alpha   90.00
_cell.angle_beta   90.00
_cell.angle_gamma   90.00
#
_symmetry.space_group_name_H-M   'P 1'
#
loop_
_entity.id
_entity.type
_entity.pdbx_description
1 polymer ?
#
loop_
_entity_poly.entity_id
_entity_poly.type
_entity_poly.pdbx_seq_one_letter_code
_entity_poly.pdbx_strand_id
1 'polypeptide(L)'
;MGKNTLTVVPNYKPHAKQMLLHNAPVSYDDIWIILYGGSRGGGKSAGILSDAFLFCQTYPGTKACLLRESLDAVKQSFLDKLPTLFPQVVNGTTIYEYKEKSSSWYPSRSIIFPNGSYITLQRVANYAEARSKQGWEFNYLAIDEVTKQEERTVDYLLTCVRSAEIPNRYTNSSIKIPTKVVFGCNPGGIGHKWVKRRFIDPTVVKYDEHGTPIQTKDLLEEVPNPENPNEVIKRYIRFIPATYKDNPFLNKSYAANLANLPEHQKQMDLYGNWDVVAGKMFDLSEEQIIDPAIAYDALEKLDGHVEIFISIDWGYRPSYHSAHWHAVFPDHRVITFKEMYGQDLVFEDFVKAISEQSQGMYISATCLPHDMFRHGDRYRSESGAIIGETKADVFEHYGLCPVPVESGKGKVQMRFDKIHSATQLKNDDGVYKFRITKNCEMLLDEFEHAVHDDIDPTQLAKSCRDHALDDYGLFLVFYSDDIEPLGFDALIKDNRSHLQRLLEEDEARLEEEEEDNYTISSDYYYDF
;
A
#
# COMPACT_ATOMS: atom_id res chain seq x y z
N MET A 1 -26.32 -48.40 -15.13
CA MET A 1 -24.90 -48.66 -14.81
C MET A 1 -24.49 -47.65 -13.76
N GLY A 2 -24.03 -48.17 -12.62
CA GLY A 2 -23.91 -47.42 -11.38
C GLY A 2 -22.97 -46.21 -11.49
N LYS A 3 -23.43 -45.11 -10.91
CA LYS A 3 -22.57 -43.95 -10.59
C LYS A 3 -21.55 -44.42 -9.55
N ASN A 4 -20.33 -44.75 -9.98
CA ASN A 4 -19.20 -44.81 -9.08
C ASN A 4 -18.85 -43.37 -8.67
N THR A 5 -19.63 -42.83 -7.75
CA THR A 5 -19.22 -41.64 -6.99
C THR A 5 -18.14 -42.14 -6.05
N LEU A 6 -16.88 -41.92 -6.40
CA LEU A 6 -15.77 -42.11 -5.47
C LEU A 6 -16.02 -41.20 -4.27
N THR A 7 -16.56 -41.78 -3.20
CA THR A 7 -16.68 -41.09 -1.92
C THR A 7 -15.28 -41.07 -1.32
N VAL A 8 -14.50 -40.05 -1.67
CA VAL A 8 -13.23 -39.79 -0.94
C VAL A 8 -13.63 -39.47 0.48
N VAL A 9 -13.21 -40.26 1.43
CA VAL A 9 -13.30 -39.94 2.87
C VAL A 9 -12.02 -39.17 3.23
N PRO A 10 -12.03 -37.85 3.08
CA PRO A 10 -10.85 -37.05 3.45
C PRO A 10 -10.67 -37.09 4.97
N ASN A 11 -9.43 -36.91 5.41
CA ASN A 11 -9.14 -36.60 6.80
C ASN A 11 -9.68 -35.21 7.19
N TYR A 12 -10.07 -34.45 6.21
CA TYR A 12 -10.66 -33.12 6.37
C TYR A 12 -12.06 -33.20 6.96
N LYS A 13 -12.24 -32.54 8.11
CA LYS A 13 -13.53 -32.36 8.78
C LYS A 13 -13.84 -30.86 8.84
N PRO A 14 -14.72 -30.36 7.97
CA PRO A 14 -15.06 -28.93 7.98
C PRO A 14 -15.82 -28.55 9.25
N HIS A 15 -15.45 -27.42 9.86
CA HIS A 15 -16.27 -26.80 10.88
C HIS A 15 -17.36 -25.90 10.24
N ALA A 16 -18.27 -25.36 11.06
CA ALA A 16 -19.47 -24.66 10.58
C ALA A 16 -19.17 -23.54 9.57
N LYS A 17 -18.14 -22.71 9.80
CA LYS A 17 -17.79 -21.61 8.89
C LYS A 17 -17.20 -22.12 7.57
N GLN A 18 -16.42 -23.19 7.58
CA GLN A 18 -15.94 -23.85 6.37
C GLN A 18 -17.09 -24.48 5.57
N MET A 19 -18.09 -25.04 6.25
CA MET A 19 -19.31 -25.52 5.58
C MET A 19 -20.08 -24.40 4.87
N LEU A 20 -20.11 -23.19 5.44
CA LEU A 20 -20.69 -22.03 4.75
C LEU A 20 -19.92 -21.67 3.47
N LEU A 21 -18.59 -21.80 3.47
CA LEU A 21 -17.76 -21.61 2.29
C LEU A 21 -18.05 -22.68 1.23
N HIS A 22 -18.10 -23.96 1.61
CA HIS A 22 -18.33 -25.07 0.68
C HIS A 22 -19.71 -25.02 0.05
N ASN A 23 -20.71 -24.59 0.82
CA ASN A 23 -22.09 -24.45 0.36
C ASN A 23 -22.39 -23.08 -0.27
N ALA A 24 -21.39 -22.21 -0.38
CA ALA A 24 -21.58 -20.93 -1.04
C ALA A 24 -21.91 -21.14 -2.52
N PRO A 25 -22.80 -20.30 -3.10
CA PRO A 25 -23.21 -20.44 -4.49
C PRO A 25 -22.05 -20.39 -5.46
N VAL A 26 -22.22 -21.08 -6.57
CA VAL A 26 -21.37 -20.99 -7.77
C VAL A 26 -22.14 -20.28 -8.87
N SER A 27 -21.47 -19.67 -9.79
CA SER A 27 -22.10 -18.86 -10.82
C SER A 27 -21.77 -19.32 -12.22
N TYR A 28 -22.75 -19.18 -13.12
CA TYR A 28 -22.59 -19.44 -14.56
C TYR A 28 -22.59 -18.13 -15.35
N ASP A 29 -23.43 -17.20 -15.02
CA ASP A 29 -23.66 -15.94 -15.74
C ASP A 29 -23.45 -14.71 -14.82
N ASP A 30 -23.68 -14.88 -13.54
CA ASP A 30 -23.39 -13.88 -12.49
C ASP A 30 -21.97 -14.06 -11.93
N ILE A 31 -21.58 -13.18 -10.99
CA ILE A 31 -20.29 -13.26 -10.32
C ILE A 31 -20.52 -13.40 -8.81
N TRP A 32 -20.00 -14.48 -8.21
CA TRP A 32 -19.95 -14.62 -6.76
C TRP A 32 -18.54 -14.45 -6.23
N ILE A 33 -18.36 -13.48 -5.34
CA ILE A 33 -17.12 -13.25 -4.61
C ILE A 33 -17.36 -13.51 -3.13
N ILE A 34 -16.61 -14.45 -2.58
CA ILE A 34 -16.74 -14.88 -1.19
C ILE A 34 -15.48 -14.43 -0.45
N LEU A 35 -15.65 -13.55 0.54
CA LEU A 35 -14.61 -13.21 1.48
C LEU A 35 -14.73 -14.13 2.69
N TYR A 36 -13.68 -14.89 3.00
CA TYR A 36 -13.61 -15.77 4.16
C TYR A 36 -12.51 -15.29 5.10
N GLY A 37 -12.87 -14.68 6.22
CA GLY A 37 -11.87 -13.96 6.98
C GLY A 37 -12.26 -13.57 8.40
N GLY A 38 -11.38 -12.85 9.04
CA GLY A 38 -11.49 -12.40 10.43
C GLY A 38 -10.21 -12.60 11.20
N SER A 39 -10.22 -13.29 12.35
CA SER A 39 -9.04 -13.48 13.17
C SER A 39 -8.09 -14.57 12.66
N ARG A 40 -6.88 -14.64 13.21
CA ARG A 40 -5.97 -15.77 12.99
C ARG A 40 -6.56 -17.05 13.58
N GLY A 41 -6.17 -18.19 13.01
CA GLY A 41 -6.59 -19.51 13.52
C GLY A 41 -7.97 -19.96 13.06
N GLY A 42 -8.74 -19.15 12.33
CA GLY A 42 -10.09 -19.51 11.85
C GLY A 42 -10.17 -20.61 10.79
N GLY A 43 -9.07 -21.32 10.47
CA GLY A 43 -9.05 -22.42 9.52
C GLY A 43 -9.17 -22.03 8.06
N LYS A 44 -8.89 -20.74 7.70
CA LYS A 44 -9.11 -20.15 6.37
C LYS A 44 -8.37 -20.87 5.25
N SER A 45 -7.05 -20.97 5.31
CA SER A 45 -6.23 -21.59 4.24
C SER A 45 -6.58 -23.05 4.02
N ALA A 46 -6.86 -23.80 5.11
CA ALA A 46 -7.35 -25.19 4.99
C ALA A 46 -8.73 -25.25 4.34
N GLY A 47 -9.63 -24.33 4.71
CA GLY A 47 -10.96 -24.21 4.10
C GLY A 47 -10.89 -23.87 2.61
N ILE A 48 -10.06 -22.92 2.21
CA ILE A 48 -9.85 -22.51 0.81
C ILE A 48 -9.27 -23.66 -0.03
N LEU A 49 -8.23 -24.32 0.46
CA LEU A 49 -7.65 -25.48 -0.23
C LEU A 49 -8.68 -26.58 -0.41
N SER A 50 -9.43 -26.88 0.65
CA SER A 50 -10.46 -27.93 0.62
C SER A 50 -11.62 -27.56 -0.29
N ASP A 51 -12.04 -26.31 -0.32
CA ASP A 51 -13.09 -25.83 -1.21
C ASP A 51 -12.68 -25.97 -2.68
N ALA A 52 -11.47 -25.56 -3.04
CA ALA A 52 -10.94 -25.73 -4.39
C ALA A 52 -10.82 -27.22 -4.77
N PHE A 53 -10.39 -28.06 -3.82
CA PHE A 53 -10.29 -29.51 -4.02
C PHE A 53 -11.65 -30.13 -4.31
N LEU A 54 -12.65 -29.85 -3.50
CA LEU A 54 -14.02 -30.33 -3.68
C LEU A 54 -14.66 -29.78 -4.97
N PHE A 55 -14.39 -28.53 -5.31
CA PHE A 55 -14.86 -27.93 -6.56
C PHE A 55 -14.29 -28.65 -7.78
N CYS A 56 -12.98 -28.96 -7.79
CA CYS A 56 -12.33 -29.73 -8.84
C CYS A 56 -12.88 -31.16 -8.97
N GLN A 57 -13.26 -31.80 -7.86
CA GLN A 57 -13.90 -33.12 -7.89
C GLN A 57 -15.33 -33.06 -8.43
N THR A 58 -16.07 -32.00 -8.08
CA THR A 58 -17.47 -31.82 -8.44
C THR A 58 -17.65 -31.47 -9.92
N TYR A 59 -16.76 -30.64 -10.46
CA TYR A 59 -16.82 -30.12 -11.83
C TYR A 59 -15.61 -30.61 -12.63
N PRO A 60 -15.74 -31.73 -13.38
CA PRO A 60 -14.64 -32.26 -14.19
C PRO A 60 -14.10 -31.25 -15.20
N GLY A 61 -12.78 -31.20 -15.36
CA GLY A 61 -12.11 -30.26 -16.27
C GLY A 61 -11.89 -28.86 -15.71
N THR A 62 -12.19 -28.65 -14.42
CA THR A 62 -11.97 -27.35 -13.75
C THR A 62 -10.50 -26.93 -13.80
N LYS A 63 -10.28 -25.67 -14.11
CA LYS A 63 -8.99 -24.97 -13.96
C LYS A 63 -9.08 -24.08 -12.72
N ALA A 64 -8.41 -24.47 -11.62
CA ALA A 64 -8.38 -23.71 -10.38
C ALA A 64 -7.01 -23.08 -10.14
N CYS A 65 -6.98 -21.90 -9.51
CA CYS A 65 -5.77 -21.22 -9.10
C CYS A 65 -5.87 -20.78 -7.64
N LEU A 66 -4.86 -21.13 -6.84
CA LEU A 66 -4.68 -20.61 -5.48
C LEU A 66 -3.45 -19.71 -5.44
N LEU A 67 -3.63 -18.50 -4.96
CA LEU A 67 -2.64 -17.41 -4.98
C LEU A 67 -2.27 -16.95 -3.57
N ARG A 68 -1.00 -16.57 -3.42
CA ARG A 68 -0.46 -15.73 -2.33
C ARG A 68 0.63 -14.81 -2.86
N GLU A 69 1.14 -13.94 -2.01
CA GLU A 69 2.18 -12.96 -2.36
C GLU A 69 3.56 -13.59 -2.62
N SER A 70 3.86 -14.75 -2.02
CA SER A 70 5.15 -15.44 -2.19
C SER A 70 4.98 -16.94 -2.38
N LEU A 71 5.98 -17.61 -2.99
CA LEU A 71 5.95 -19.06 -3.20
C LEU A 71 6.08 -19.83 -1.88
N ASP A 72 6.85 -19.31 -0.92
CA ASP A 72 6.99 -19.95 0.40
C ASP A 72 5.66 -19.91 1.16
N ALA A 73 4.95 -18.78 1.09
CA ALA A 73 3.62 -18.65 1.67
C ALA A 73 2.62 -19.61 1.00
N VAL A 74 2.66 -19.77 -0.32
CA VAL A 74 1.84 -20.74 -1.06
C VAL A 74 2.14 -22.16 -0.59
N LYS A 75 3.43 -22.53 -0.46
CA LYS A 75 3.86 -23.84 -0.01
C LYS A 75 3.33 -24.14 1.40
N GLN A 76 3.62 -23.28 2.36
CA GLN A 76 3.21 -23.44 3.76
C GLN A 76 1.68 -23.48 3.93
N SER A 77 0.95 -22.68 3.15
CA SER A 77 -0.50 -22.56 3.31
C SER A 77 -1.27 -23.70 2.67
N PHE A 78 -0.80 -24.22 1.55
CA PHE A 78 -1.53 -25.16 0.73
C PHE A 78 -0.81 -26.50 0.55
N LEU A 79 0.42 -26.47 0.03
CA LEU A 79 1.11 -27.70 -0.34
C LEU A 79 1.45 -28.59 0.87
N ASP A 80 1.96 -28.00 1.95
CA ASP A 80 2.34 -28.74 3.16
C ASP A 80 1.11 -29.31 3.89
N LYS A 81 -0.07 -28.68 3.73
CA LYS A 81 -1.34 -29.16 4.32
C LYS A 81 -2.04 -30.21 3.48
N LEU A 82 -1.78 -30.25 2.18
CA LEU A 82 -2.50 -31.09 1.23
C LEU A 82 -2.51 -32.58 1.64
N PRO A 83 -1.35 -33.24 1.93
CA PRO A 83 -1.35 -34.68 2.27
C PRO A 83 -2.01 -34.98 3.61
N THR A 84 -2.04 -34.00 4.54
CA THR A 84 -2.71 -34.16 5.83
C THR A 84 -4.24 -34.13 5.68
N LEU A 85 -4.76 -33.25 4.82
CA LEU A 85 -6.19 -33.06 4.58
C LEU A 85 -6.75 -34.09 3.62
N PHE A 86 -5.99 -34.46 2.59
CA PHE A 86 -6.40 -35.36 1.52
C PHE A 86 -5.30 -36.38 1.23
N PRO A 87 -5.51 -37.65 1.55
CA PRO A 87 -4.58 -38.70 1.19
C PRO A 87 -4.51 -38.82 -0.34
N GLN A 88 -3.29 -38.97 -0.86
CA GLN A 88 -3.06 -39.07 -2.30
C GLN A 88 -3.64 -40.36 -2.90
N VAL A 89 -3.64 -41.43 -2.13
CA VAL A 89 -4.19 -42.72 -2.53
C VAL A 89 -5.22 -43.17 -1.51
N VAL A 90 -6.39 -43.58 -1.99
CA VAL A 90 -7.49 -44.13 -1.17
C VAL A 90 -7.91 -45.47 -1.79
N ASN A 91 -7.88 -46.55 -1.01
CA ASN A 91 -8.21 -47.91 -1.45
C ASN A 91 -7.52 -48.31 -2.76
N GLY A 92 -6.23 -47.97 -2.91
CA GLY A 92 -5.44 -48.29 -4.09
C GLY A 92 -5.71 -47.36 -5.30
N THR A 93 -6.58 -46.39 -5.18
CA THR A 93 -6.91 -45.45 -6.25
C THR A 93 -6.22 -44.10 -5.98
N THR A 94 -5.48 -43.60 -6.96
CA THR A 94 -4.88 -42.27 -6.92
C THR A 94 -5.96 -41.20 -7.05
N ILE A 95 -6.06 -40.31 -6.07
CA ILE A 95 -7.08 -39.26 -6.03
C ILE A 95 -6.56 -37.99 -6.69
N TYR A 96 -5.28 -37.68 -6.52
CA TYR A 96 -4.59 -36.58 -7.18
C TYR A 96 -3.10 -36.89 -7.34
N GLU A 97 -2.45 -36.14 -8.23
CA GLU A 97 -1.00 -36.14 -8.41
C GLU A 97 -0.48 -34.70 -8.33
N TYR A 98 0.62 -34.47 -7.61
CA TYR A 98 1.29 -33.16 -7.59
C TYR A 98 2.48 -33.13 -8.55
N LYS A 99 2.58 -32.08 -9.37
CA LYS A 99 3.69 -31.84 -10.28
C LYS A 99 4.27 -30.43 -10.10
N GLU A 100 5.55 -30.38 -9.77
CA GLU A 100 6.29 -29.13 -9.61
C GLU A 100 6.56 -28.42 -10.92
N LYS A 101 6.95 -29.17 -11.96
CA LYS A 101 7.27 -28.63 -13.29
C LYS A 101 6.04 -28.59 -14.19
N SER A 102 5.99 -27.57 -15.05
CA SER A 102 4.97 -27.48 -16.10
C SER A 102 5.08 -28.62 -17.11
N SER A 103 3.96 -28.95 -17.74
CA SER A 103 3.87 -29.85 -18.87
C SER A 103 3.09 -29.18 -20.00
N SER A 104 2.94 -29.87 -21.14
CA SER A 104 2.09 -29.38 -22.24
C SER A 104 0.61 -29.21 -21.86
N TRP A 105 0.18 -29.82 -20.75
CA TRP A 105 -1.24 -29.87 -20.34
C TRP A 105 -1.53 -29.10 -19.05
N TYR A 106 -0.52 -28.87 -18.20
CA TYR A 106 -0.71 -28.30 -16.88
C TYR A 106 0.38 -27.29 -16.56
N PRO A 107 0.04 -26.19 -15.88
CA PRO A 107 1.02 -25.23 -15.36
C PRO A 107 1.96 -25.88 -14.34
N SER A 108 3.04 -25.20 -13.99
CA SER A 108 3.91 -25.61 -12.87
C SER A 108 3.15 -25.59 -11.54
N ARG A 109 3.59 -26.38 -10.58
CA ARG A 109 3.03 -26.50 -9.24
C ARG A 109 1.52 -26.82 -9.27
N SER A 110 1.17 -27.87 -9.99
CA SER A 110 -0.23 -28.27 -10.16
C SER A 110 -0.58 -29.55 -9.41
N ILE A 111 -1.72 -29.52 -8.73
CA ILE A 111 -2.42 -30.68 -8.19
C ILE A 111 -3.39 -31.14 -9.26
N ILE A 112 -3.19 -32.32 -9.81
CA ILE A 112 -3.89 -32.84 -10.99
C ILE A 112 -4.84 -33.94 -10.56
N PHE A 113 -6.07 -33.92 -11.05
CA PHE A 113 -7.13 -34.88 -10.76
C PHE A 113 -7.38 -35.82 -11.95
N PRO A 114 -7.78 -37.09 -11.69
CA PRO A 114 -8.08 -38.05 -12.75
C PRO A 114 -9.21 -37.61 -13.68
N ASN A 115 -10.09 -36.70 -13.25
CA ASN A 115 -11.21 -36.17 -14.03
C ASN A 115 -10.81 -35.02 -14.98
N GLY A 116 -9.50 -34.71 -15.11
CA GLY A 116 -8.97 -33.66 -15.96
C GLY A 116 -8.95 -32.26 -15.34
N SER A 117 -9.42 -32.13 -14.09
CA SER A 117 -9.30 -30.88 -13.32
C SER A 117 -7.88 -30.71 -12.78
N TYR A 118 -7.49 -29.46 -12.49
CA TYR A 118 -6.27 -29.17 -11.76
C TYR A 118 -6.39 -27.93 -10.87
N ILE A 119 -5.57 -27.87 -9.85
CA ILE A 119 -5.34 -26.67 -9.01
C ILE A 119 -3.90 -26.26 -9.23
N THR A 120 -3.64 -25.08 -9.78
CA THR A 120 -2.29 -24.52 -9.84
C THR A 120 -2.03 -23.62 -8.64
N LEU A 121 -0.83 -23.75 -8.05
CA LEU A 121 -0.37 -22.98 -6.90
C LEU A 121 0.59 -21.89 -7.39
N GLN A 122 0.17 -20.63 -7.32
CA GLN A 122 0.88 -19.54 -7.95
C GLN A 122 1.14 -18.37 -6.97
N ARG A 123 2.10 -17.51 -7.30
CA ARG A 123 2.30 -16.25 -6.60
C ARG A 123 1.97 -15.08 -7.50
N VAL A 124 1.49 -14.01 -6.89
CA VAL A 124 1.41 -12.67 -7.47
C VAL A 124 1.72 -11.69 -6.35
N ALA A 125 2.81 -10.94 -6.49
CA ALA A 125 3.25 -10.00 -5.47
C ALA A 125 2.74 -8.58 -5.72
N ASN A 126 2.49 -8.20 -6.99
CA ASN A 126 2.09 -6.84 -7.37
C ASN A 126 1.35 -6.81 -8.72
N TYR A 127 0.89 -5.62 -9.09
CA TYR A 127 0.13 -5.39 -10.33
C TYR A 127 0.93 -5.72 -11.62
N ALA A 128 2.22 -5.41 -11.65
CA ALA A 128 3.06 -5.72 -12.83
C ALA A 128 3.16 -7.23 -13.05
N GLU A 129 3.31 -7.99 -11.96
CA GLU A 129 3.32 -9.46 -12.03
C GLU A 129 1.95 -10.02 -12.44
N ALA A 130 0.86 -9.46 -11.92
CA ALA A 130 -0.49 -9.84 -12.35
C ALA A 130 -0.68 -9.62 -13.86
N ARG A 131 -0.28 -8.48 -14.39
CA ARG A 131 -0.33 -8.19 -15.84
C ARG A 131 0.50 -9.16 -16.70
N SER A 132 1.62 -9.63 -16.20
CA SER A 132 2.44 -10.64 -16.90
C SER A 132 1.73 -11.98 -17.08
N LYS A 133 0.62 -12.19 -16.36
CA LYS A 133 -0.22 -13.40 -16.46
C LYS A 133 -1.35 -13.24 -17.46
N GLN A 134 -1.23 -12.32 -18.39
CA GLN A 134 -2.19 -12.18 -19.50
C GLN A 134 -2.43 -13.52 -20.20
N GLY A 135 -3.70 -13.87 -20.42
CA GLY A 135 -4.08 -15.16 -21.00
C GLY A 135 -4.39 -16.27 -19.99
N TRP A 136 -4.28 -16.01 -18.69
CA TRP A 136 -4.77 -16.94 -17.70
C TRP A 136 -6.31 -17.04 -17.75
N GLU A 137 -6.80 -18.27 -17.57
CA GLU A 137 -8.23 -18.58 -17.52
C GLU A 137 -8.49 -19.60 -16.42
N PHE A 138 -9.33 -19.22 -15.48
CA PHE A 138 -9.71 -20.07 -14.36
C PHE A 138 -11.22 -20.11 -14.16
N ASN A 139 -11.71 -21.26 -13.70
CA ASN A 139 -13.09 -21.41 -13.23
C ASN A 139 -13.17 -21.13 -11.73
N TYR A 140 -12.08 -21.42 -11.01
CA TYR A 140 -11.96 -21.17 -9.58
C TYR A 140 -10.71 -20.35 -9.31
N LEU A 141 -10.87 -19.20 -8.64
CA LEU A 141 -9.78 -18.36 -8.21
C LEU A 141 -9.86 -18.15 -6.70
N ALA A 142 -8.77 -18.44 -5.99
CA ALA A 142 -8.65 -18.03 -4.60
C ALA A 142 -7.38 -17.22 -4.36
N ILE A 143 -7.51 -16.15 -3.59
CA ILE A 143 -6.39 -15.34 -3.10
C ILE A 143 -6.41 -15.41 -1.58
N ASP A 144 -5.46 -16.12 -1.00
CA ASP A 144 -5.32 -16.15 0.46
C ASP A 144 -4.49 -14.95 0.92
N GLU A 145 -4.87 -14.34 2.04
CA GLU A 145 -4.34 -13.07 2.54
C GLU A 145 -4.49 -11.91 1.53
N VAL A 146 -5.71 -11.74 1.00
CA VAL A 146 -6.00 -10.71 -0.01
C VAL A 146 -5.69 -9.28 0.47
N THR A 147 -5.67 -9.03 1.76
CA THR A 147 -5.25 -7.77 2.38
C THR A 147 -3.77 -7.42 2.18
N LYS A 148 -2.96 -8.36 1.68
CA LYS A 148 -1.58 -8.09 1.23
C LYS A 148 -1.48 -7.66 -0.24
N GLN A 149 -2.61 -7.53 -0.93
CA GLN A 149 -2.67 -7.15 -2.34
C GLN A 149 -3.29 -5.78 -2.52
N GLU A 150 -2.80 -5.03 -3.51
CA GLU A 150 -3.44 -3.81 -3.98
C GLU A 150 -4.76 -4.15 -4.70
N GLU A 151 -5.78 -3.28 -4.58
CA GLU A 151 -7.09 -3.47 -5.21
C GLU A 151 -6.97 -3.70 -6.73
N ARG A 152 -6.18 -2.87 -7.43
CA ARG A 152 -5.96 -2.98 -8.88
C ARG A 152 -5.35 -4.33 -9.30
N THR A 153 -4.53 -4.95 -8.44
CA THR A 153 -3.97 -6.29 -8.68
C THR A 153 -5.08 -7.34 -8.66
N VAL A 154 -5.96 -7.26 -7.66
CA VAL A 154 -7.09 -8.18 -7.51
C VAL A 154 -8.11 -7.99 -8.62
N ASP A 155 -8.44 -6.76 -8.98
CA ASP A 155 -9.37 -6.47 -10.09
C ASP A 155 -8.84 -7.03 -11.43
N TYR A 156 -7.54 -6.92 -11.69
CA TYR A 156 -6.94 -7.54 -12.88
C TYR A 156 -7.07 -9.07 -12.85
N LEU A 157 -6.80 -9.71 -11.70
CA LEU A 157 -6.91 -11.16 -11.57
C LEU A 157 -8.35 -11.66 -11.71
N LEU A 158 -9.34 -10.86 -11.32
CA LEU A 158 -10.76 -11.18 -11.55
C LEU A 158 -11.10 -11.28 -13.03
N THR A 159 -10.40 -10.56 -13.93
CA THR A 159 -10.61 -10.68 -15.38
C THR A 159 -10.19 -12.05 -15.93
N CYS A 160 -9.40 -12.82 -15.17
CA CYS A 160 -8.98 -14.17 -15.54
C CYS A 160 -10.04 -15.24 -15.17
N VAL A 161 -11.13 -14.86 -14.49
CA VAL A 161 -12.16 -15.79 -14.04
C VAL A 161 -13.31 -15.84 -15.05
N ARG A 162 -13.56 -17.01 -15.59
CA ARG A 162 -14.66 -17.19 -16.55
C ARG A 162 -15.23 -18.61 -16.51
N SER A 163 -16.54 -18.73 -16.76
CA SER A 163 -17.17 -20.04 -16.97
C SER A 163 -16.65 -20.67 -18.26
N ALA A 164 -16.66 -21.99 -18.32
CA ALA A 164 -16.26 -22.72 -19.49
C ALA A 164 -17.30 -23.75 -19.87
N GLU A 165 -17.41 -24.01 -21.16
CA GLU A 165 -18.22 -25.09 -21.69
C GLU A 165 -17.27 -26.05 -22.42
N ILE A 166 -17.16 -27.27 -21.92
CA ILE A 166 -16.27 -28.28 -22.49
C ILE A 166 -17.09 -29.44 -23.08
N PRO A 167 -16.70 -29.96 -24.25
CA PRO A 167 -17.36 -31.14 -24.81
C PRO A 167 -17.22 -32.34 -23.87
N ASN A 168 -18.33 -33.00 -23.58
CA ASN A 168 -18.28 -34.25 -22.86
C ASN A 168 -17.82 -35.35 -23.82
N ARG A 169 -16.64 -35.91 -23.58
CA ARG A 169 -16.03 -36.94 -24.46
C ARG A 169 -16.83 -38.25 -24.55
N TYR A 170 -17.79 -38.46 -23.66
CA TYR A 170 -18.59 -39.67 -23.57
C TYR A 170 -20.04 -39.51 -24.02
N THR A 171 -20.46 -38.27 -24.24
CA THR A 171 -21.82 -37.93 -24.69
C THR A 171 -21.75 -36.79 -25.70
N ASN A 172 -22.74 -36.62 -26.54
CA ASN A 172 -22.83 -35.48 -27.48
C ASN A 172 -23.26 -34.17 -26.76
N SER A 173 -23.15 -34.12 -25.43
CA SER A 173 -23.47 -32.94 -24.62
C SER A 173 -22.20 -32.20 -24.19
N SER A 174 -22.34 -30.95 -23.83
CA SER A 174 -21.29 -30.17 -23.16
C SER A 174 -21.47 -30.16 -21.65
N ILE A 175 -20.38 -29.93 -20.95
CA ILE A 175 -20.37 -29.70 -19.48
C ILE A 175 -20.07 -28.24 -19.27
N LYS A 176 -21.01 -27.49 -18.69
CA LYS A 176 -20.80 -26.09 -18.26
C LYS A 176 -20.13 -26.09 -16.89
N ILE A 177 -18.94 -25.52 -16.78
CA ILE A 177 -18.17 -25.37 -15.53
C ILE A 177 -18.46 -23.98 -14.97
N PRO A 178 -19.04 -23.88 -13.76
CA PRO A 178 -19.32 -22.59 -13.15
C PRO A 178 -18.03 -21.87 -12.68
N THR A 179 -18.17 -20.63 -12.23
CA THR A 179 -17.12 -19.87 -11.58
C THR A 179 -17.33 -19.79 -10.07
N LYS A 180 -16.23 -19.66 -9.33
CA LYS A 180 -16.21 -19.33 -7.91
C LYS A 180 -14.95 -18.53 -7.58
N VAL A 181 -15.12 -17.43 -6.84
CA VAL A 181 -14.02 -16.60 -6.36
C VAL A 181 -14.01 -16.59 -4.83
N VAL A 182 -12.86 -16.87 -4.23
CA VAL A 182 -12.72 -16.94 -2.77
C VAL A 182 -11.51 -16.13 -2.34
N PHE A 183 -11.70 -15.21 -1.41
CA PHE A 183 -10.64 -14.44 -0.80
C PHE A 183 -10.49 -14.82 0.67
N GLY A 184 -9.27 -15.16 1.08
CA GLY A 184 -8.89 -15.32 2.48
C GLY A 184 -8.34 -14.01 3.02
N CYS A 185 -8.76 -13.58 4.20
CA CYS A 185 -8.26 -12.33 4.78
C CYS A 185 -8.16 -12.35 6.31
N ASN A 186 -7.28 -11.48 6.80
CA ASN A 186 -7.27 -10.94 8.15
C ASN A 186 -7.27 -9.42 8.06
N PRO A 187 -7.69 -8.69 9.09
CA PRO A 187 -7.42 -7.24 9.17
C PRO A 187 -5.93 -6.94 9.09
N GLY A 188 -5.56 -5.76 8.60
CA GLY A 188 -4.17 -5.32 8.42
C GLY A 188 -3.62 -5.53 7.01
N GLY A 189 -2.42 -4.99 6.76
CA GLY A 189 -1.76 -5.01 5.45
C GLY A 189 -2.23 -3.90 4.51
N ILE A 190 -1.51 -3.74 3.39
CA ILE A 190 -1.71 -2.66 2.40
C ILE A 190 -3.13 -2.62 1.79
N GLY A 191 -3.81 -3.75 1.77
CA GLY A 191 -5.16 -3.89 1.24
C GLY A 191 -6.27 -3.73 2.28
N HIS A 192 -5.95 -3.45 3.55
CA HIS A 192 -6.93 -3.38 4.63
C HIS A 192 -8.12 -2.48 4.29
N LYS A 193 -7.83 -1.23 3.86
CA LYS A 193 -8.85 -0.20 3.58
C LYS A 193 -9.79 -0.58 2.45
N TRP A 194 -9.25 -1.03 1.31
CA TRP A 194 -10.10 -1.38 0.17
C TRP A 194 -10.92 -2.65 0.43
N VAL A 195 -10.34 -3.63 1.16
CA VAL A 195 -11.09 -4.84 1.56
C VAL A 195 -12.20 -4.47 2.53
N LYS A 196 -11.92 -3.62 3.54
CA LYS A 196 -12.92 -3.13 4.48
C LYS A 196 -14.05 -2.42 3.75
N ARG A 197 -13.74 -1.41 2.94
CA ARG A 197 -14.71 -0.64 2.16
C ARG A 197 -15.57 -1.50 1.23
N ARG A 198 -14.95 -2.46 0.53
CA ARG A 198 -15.64 -3.25 -0.51
C ARG A 198 -16.42 -4.45 0.04
N PHE A 199 -15.92 -5.07 1.10
CA PHE A 199 -16.46 -6.34 1.59
C PHE A 199 -17.01 -6.28 3.01
N ILE A 200 -16.38 -5.57 3.92
CA ILE A 200 -16.74 -5.59 5.33
C ILE A 200 -17.90 -4.61 5.61
N ASP A 201 -17.67 -3.32 5.35
CA ASP A 201 -18.64 -2.27 5.66
C ASP A 201 -20.01 -2.50 5.03
N PRO A 202 -20.14 -2.94 3.76
CA PRO A 202 -21.46 -3.13 3.16
C PRO A 202 -22.13 -4.44 3.56
N THR A 203 -21.39 -5.42 4.08
CA THR A 203 -21.94 -6.76 4.38
C THR A 203 -22.16 -7.02 5.86
N VAL A 204 -21.41 -6.39 6.76
CA VAL A 204 -21.55 -6.59 8.21
C VAL A 204 -22.78 -5.84 8.72
N VAL A 205 -23.60 -6.56 9.48
CA VAL A 205 -24.83 -6.05 10.09
C VAL A 205 -24.65 -5.81 11.58
N LYS A 206 -23.79 -6.62 12.23
CA LYS A 206 -23.59 -6.55 13.68
C LYS A 206 -22.17 -6.96 14.05
N TYR A 207 -21.62 -6.23 15.01
CA TYR A 207 -20.33 -6.51 15.68
C TYR A 207 -20.58 -6.92 17.14
N ASP A 208 -19.65 -7.64 17.74
CA ASP A 208 -19.60 -7.88 19.18
C ASP A 208 -18.90 -6.71 19.91
N GLU A 209 -18.71 -6.85 21.23
CA GLU A 209 -18.07 -5.86 22.10
C GLU A 209 -16.59 -5.60 21.79
N HIS A 210 -15.97 -6.49 21.00
CA HIS A 210 -14.57 -6.37 20.58
C HIS A 210 -14.43 -5.89 19.14
N GLY A 211 -15.53 -5.50 18.46
CA GLY A 211 -15.50 -5.12 17.05
C GLY A 211 -15.40 -6.31 16.10
N THR A 212 -15.65 -7.56 16.58
CA THR A 212 -15.66 -8.75 15.73
C THR A 212 -16.97 -8.80 14.93
N PRO A 213 -16.93 -8.96 13.60
CA PRO A 213 -18.15 -9.19 12.81
C PRO A 213 -18.83 -10.50 13.20
N ILE A 214 -20.08 -10.44 13.66
CA ILE A 214 -20.85 -11.62 14.11
C ILE A 214 -22.09 -11.92 13.26
N GLN A 215 -22.57 -10.94 12.50
CA GLN A 215 -23.71 -11.12 11.60
C GLN A 215 -23.44 -10.37 10.29
N THR A 216 -23.67 -11.06 9.17
CA THR A 216 -23.48 -10.53 7.82
C THR A 216 -24.71 -10.74 6.95
N LYS A 217 -24.80 -9.96 5.86
CA LYS A 217 -25.76 -10.12 4.78
C LYS A 217 -25.02 -10.20 3.45
N ASP A 218 -25.63 -10.83 2.45
CA ASP A 218 -25.10 -10.76 1.08
C ASP A 218 -25.35 -9.37 0.50
N LEU A 219 -24.36 -8.85 -0.23
CA LEU A 219 -24.49 -7.63 -1.01
C LEU A 219 -24.71 -8.01 -2.48
N LEU A 220 -25.68 -7.36 -3.10
CA LEU A 220 -25.91 -7.41 -4.55
C LEU A 220 -25.47 -6.09 -5.17
N GLU A 221 -24.52 -6.16 -6.08
CA GLU A 221 -24.13 -5.05 -6.96
C GLU A 221 -24.64 -5.32 -8.38
N GLU A 222 -25.19 -4.30 -9.01
CA GLU A 222 -25.59 -4.34 -10.41
C GLU A 222 -24.55 -3.59 -11.24
N VAL A 223 -23.85 -4.31 -12.13
CA VAL A 223 -22.80 -3.76 -13.00
C VAL A 223 -23.38 -3.68 -14.41
N PRO A 224 -23.35 -2.52 -15.07
CA PRO A 224 -23.79 -2.40 -16.45
C PRO A 224 -23.05 -3.39 -17.37
N ASN A 225 -23.78 -4.08 -18.24
CA ASN A 225 -23.17 -4.92 -19.26
C ASN A 225 -22.58 -4.01 -20.35
N PRO A 226 -21.26 -4.02 -20.58
CA PRO A 226 -20.65 -3.14 -21.59
C PRO A 226 -21.09 -3.47 -23.03
N GLU A 227 -21.56 -4.68 -23.29
CA GLU A 227 -22.05 -5.11 -24.60
C GLU A 227 -23.53 -4.78 -24.82
N ASN A 228 -24.29 -4.68 -23.73
CA ASN A 228 -25.72 -4.35 -23.77
C ASN A 228 -26.11 -3.44 -22.61
N PRO A 229 -26.19 -2.12 -22.81
CA PRO A 229 -26.50 -1.16 -21.73
C PRO A 229 -27.85 -1.35 -21.04
N ASN A 230 -28.75 -2.13 -21.65
CA ASN A 230 -30.08 -2.45 -21.08
C ASN A 230 -30.04 -3.72 -20.19
N GLU A 231 -28.89 -4.35 -20.07
CA GLU A 231 -28.68 -5.55 -19.28
C GLU A 231 -27.72 -5.26 -18.13
N VAL A 232 -27.98 -5.80 -16.96
CA VAL A 232 -27.10 -5.71 -15.81
C VAL A 232 -26.53 -7.08 -15.47
N ILE A 233 -25.24 -7.13 -15.20
CA ILE A 233 -24.57 -8.30 -14.64
C ILE A 233 -24.65 -8.18 -13.12
N LYS A 234 -25.15 -9.21 -12.47
CA LYS A 234 -25.26 -9.26 -11.02
C LYS A 234 -23.96 -9.75 -10.41
N ARG A 235 -23.41 -8.98 -9.47
CA ARG A 235 -22.27 -9.37 -8.65
C ARG A 235 -22.75 -9.53 -7.22
N TYR A 236 -22.53 -10.72 -6.66
CA TYR A 236 -22.86 -11.01 -5.27
C TYR A 236 -21.58 -11.05 -4.46
N ILE A 237 -21.60 -10.40 -3.31
CA ILE A 237 -20.52 -10.39 -2.34
C ILE A 237 -21.04 -11.01 -1.06
N ARG A 238 -20.33 -12.02 -0.57
CA ARG A 238 -20.61 -12.68 0.72
C ARG A 238 -19.37 -12.60 1.60
N PHE A 239 -19.53 -12.10 2.82
CA PHE A 239 -18.50 -12.18 3.84
C PHE A 239 -18.86 -13.27 4.86
N ILE A 240 -17.94 -14.20 5.09
CA ILE A 240 -18.05 -15.26 6.09
C ILE A 240 -17.02 -14.94 7.19
N PRO A 241 -17.43 -14.30 8.30
CA PRO A 241 -16.54 -14.03 9.41
C PRO A 241 -16.14 -15.32 10.12
N ALA A 242 -14.84 -15.50 10.37
CA ALA A 242 -14.30 -16.65 11.06
C ALA A 242 -13.21 -16.22 12.04
N THR A 243 -13.29 -16.75 13.26
CA THR A 243 -12.36 -16.51 14.34
C THR A 243 -11.72 -17.81 14.80
N TYR A 244 -10.72 -17.72 15.68
CA TYR A 244 -10.13 -18.91 16.31
C TYR A 244 -11.17 -19.74 17.08
N LYS A 245 -12.24 -19.10 17.60
CA LYS A 245 -13.34 -19.79 18.32
C LYS A 245 -14.13 -20.75 17.43
N ASP A 246 -14.16 -20.48 16.12
CA ASP A 246 -14.86 -21.32 15.15
C ASP A 246 -14.07 -22.59 14.80
N ASN A 247 -12.78 -22.66 15.16
CA ASN A 247 -11.89 -23.76 14.78
C ASN A 247 -11.64 -24.72 15.96
N PRO A 248 -12.34 -25.87 16.01
CA PRO A 248 -12.23 -26.82 17.11
C PRO A 248 -10.89 -27.60 17.13
N PHE A 249 -10.05 -27.45 16.11
CA PHE A 249 -8.78 -28.15 16.00
C PHE A 249 -7.60 -27.40 16.63
N LEU A 250 -7.82 -26.17 17.10
CA LEU A 250 -6.80 -25.39 17.79
C LEU A 250 -6.69 -25.81 19.27
N ASN A 251 -5.46 -25.84 19.75
CA ASN A 251 -5.22 -26.03 21.18
C ASN A 251 -5.51 -24.72 21.96
N LYS A 252 -5.80 -24.86 23.27
CA LYS A 252 -6.11 -23.71 24.13
C LYS A 252 -4.94 -22.73 24.27
N SER A 253 -3.70 -23.20 24.15
CA SER A 253 -2.51 -22.35 24.24
C SER A 253 -2.38 -21.38 23.06
N TYR A 254 -2.97 -21.69 21.90
CA TYR A 254 -2.94 -20.81 20.75
C TYR A 254 -3.65 -19.46 21.04
N ALA A 255 -4.83 -19.51 21.63
CA ALA A 255 -5.56 -18.31 22.02
C ALA A 255 -4.82 -17.49 23.09
N ALA A 256 -4.16 -18.18 24.05
CA ALA A 256 -3.34 -17.52 25.06
C ALA A 256 -2.13 -16.80 24.45
N ASN A 257 -1.49 -17.39 23.43
CA ASN A 257 -0.39 -16.74 22.72
C ASN A 257 -0.86 -15.48 21.97
N LEU A 258 -2.03 -15.51 21.33
CA LEU A 258 -2.61 -14.33 20.69
C LEU A 258 -3.02 -13.24 21.70
N ALA A 259 -3.49 -13.63 22.88
CA ALA A 259 -3.89 -12.70 23.93
C ALA A 259 -2.69 -11.92 24.53
N ASN A 260 -1.47 -12.46 24.41
CA ASN A 260 -0.23 -11.82 24.86
C ASN A 260 0.38 -10.85 23.83
N LEU A 261 -0.21 -10.72 22.65
CA LEU A 261 0.22 -9.73 21.65
C LEU A 261 -0.07 -8.31 22.12
N PRO A 262 0.67 -7.30 21.61
CA PRO A 262 0.32 -5.88 21.79
C PRO A 262 -1.16 -5.65 21.47
N GLU A 263 -1.81 -4.71 22.17
CA GLU A 263 -3.27 -4.57 22.12
C GLU A 263 -3.82 -4.41 20.68
N HIS A 264 -3.17 -3.61 19.85
CA HIS A 264 -3.59 -3.44 18.45
C HIS A 264 -3.51 -4.74 17.63
N GLN A 265 -2.42 -5.52 17.78
CA GLN A 265 -2.28 -6.82 17.12
C GLN A 265 -3.28 -7.84 17.65
N LYS A 266 -3.54 -7.81 18.96
CA LYS A 266 -4.55 -8.64 19.59
C LYS A 266 -5.96 -8.32 19.05
N GLN A 267 -6.31 -7.04 18.88
CA GLN A 267 -7.58 -6.63 18.28
C GLN A 267 -7.74 -7.21 16.86
N MET A 268 -6.71 -7.15 16.03
CA MET A 268 -6.74 -7.70 14.68
C MET A 268 -6.67 -9.22 14.64
N ASP A 269 -5.68 -9.80 15.32
CA ASP A 269 -5.34 -11.21 15.16
C ASP A 269 -6.22 -12.14 15.98
N LEU A 270 -6.62 -11.72 17.21
CA LEU A 270 -7.47 -12.50 18.09
C LEU A 270 -8.95 -12.24 17.82
N TYR A 271 -9.35 -10.97 17.71
CA TYR A 271 -10.76 -10.59 17.57
C TYR A 271 -11.20 -10.40 16.12
N GLY A 272 -10.29 -10.19 15.18
CA GLY A 272 -10.61 -9.90 13.79
C GLY A 272 -11.32 -8.56 13.62
N ASN A 273 -10.99 -7.60 14.46
CA ASN A 273 -11.54 -6.25 14.43
C ASN A 273 -10.98 -5.48 13.22
N TRP A 274 -11.87 -4.96 12.38
CA TRP A 274 -11.53 -4.20 11.17
C TRP A 274 -11.44 -2.70 11.38
N ASP A 275 -11.86 -2.21 12.56
CA ASP A 275 -11.79 -0.78 12.92
C ASP A 275 -10.49 -0.42 13.64
N VAL A 276 -9.70 -1.43 13.98
CA VAL A 276 -8.37 -1.23 14.55
C VAL A 276 -7.36 -1.08 13.43
N VAL A 277 -6.84 0.11 13.28
CA VAL A 277 -5.66 0.35 12.46
C VAL A 277 -4.44 -0.17 13.24
N ALA A 278 -3.70 -1.09 12.66
CA ALA A 278 -2.49 -1.67 13.28
C ALA A 278 -1.52 -0.55 13.64
N GLY A 279 -1.20 -0.43 14.93
CA GLY A 279 -0.17 0.46 15.47
C GLY A 279 0.09 1.70 14.63
N LYS A 280 -0.89 2.60 14.51
CA LYS A 280 -0.67 3.88 13.83
C LYS A 280 0.61 4.48 14.36
N MET A 281 1.52 4.80 13.48
CA MET A 281 2.73 5.51 13.84
C MET A 281 2.43 6.95 14.23
N PHE A 282 1.41 7.53 13.60
CA PHE A 282 0.97 8.90 13.83
C PHE A 282 -0.54 8.92 14.11
N ASP A 283 -0.95 9.73 15.08
CA ASP A 283 -2.35 9.93 15.45
C ASP A 283 -2.80 11.33 15.02
N LEU A 284 -3.34 11.43 13.81
CA LEU A 284 -3.88 12.67 13.26
C LEU A 284 -5.35 12.82 13.69
N SER A 285 -5.66 13.89 14.44
CA SER A 285 -7.02 14.19 14.88
C SER A 285 -7.90 14.65 13.72
N GLU A 286 -9.19 14.30 13.74
CA GLU A 286 -10.16 14.82 12.76
C GLU A 286 -10.25 16.36 12.77
N GLU A 287 -9.97 17.02 13.91
CA GLU A 287 -9.91 18.50 14.01
C GLU A 287 -8.75 19.10 13.22
N GLN A 288 -7.72 18.31 12.88
CA GLN A 288 -6.59 18.73 12.06
C GLN A 288 -6.90 18.65 10.56
N ILE A 289 -7.96 17.95 10.18
CA ILE A 289 -8.37 17.78 8.77
C ILE A 289 -9.47 18.80 8.46
N ILE A 290 -9.13 19.79 7.66
CA ILE A 290 -10.03 20.92 7.38
C ILE A 290 -10.47 20.96 5.91
N ASP A 291 -11.56 21.69 5.66
CA ASP A 291 -12.03 21.94 4.30
C ASP A 291 -11.06 22.87 3.56
N PRO A 292 -10.71 22.60 2.29
CA PRO A 292 -9.86 23.47 1.48
C PRO A 292 -10.34 24.92 1.41
N ALA A 293 -11.65 25.15 1.40
CA ALA A 293 -12.23 26.51 1.36
C ALA A 293 -11.79 27.36 2.55
N ILE A 294 -11.60 26.75 3.73
CA ILE A 294 -11.12 27.46 4.93
C ILE A 294 -9.68 27.96 4.73
N ALA A 295 -8.83 27.15 4.10
CA ALA A 295 -7.45 27.53 3.83
C ALA A 295 -7.36 28.65 2.80
N TYR A 296 -8.09 28.55 1.69
CA TYR A 296 -8.08 29.56 0.64
C TYR A 296 -8.71 30.88 1.10
N ASP A 297 -9.79 30.87 1.88
CA ASP A 297 -10.38 32.08 2.49
C ASP A 297 -9.39 32.78 3.44
N ALA A 298 -8.63 31.99 4.22
CA ALA A 298 -7.61 32.53 5.12
C ALA A 298 -6.42 33.14 4.34
N LEU A 299 -5.98 32.49 3.26
CA LEU A 299 -4.92 33.00 2.38
C LEU A 299 -5.34 34.31 1.71
N GLU A 300 -6.58 34.43 1.21
CA GLU A 300 -7.10 35.64 0.57
C GLU A 300 -7.22 36.80 1.56
N LYS A 301 -7.71 36.54 2.78
CA LYS A 301 -7.88 37.56 3.81
C LYS A 301 -6.58 38.12 4.37
N LEU A 302 -5.51 37.32 4.37
CA LEU A 302 -4.20 37.68 4.92
C LEU A 302 -3.13 37.82 3.85
N ASP A 303 -3.55 38.18 2.62
CA ASP A 303 -2.65 38.38 1.49
C ASP A 303 -1.46 39.29 1.85
N GLY A 304 -0.26 38.84 1.52
CA GLY A 304 1.02 39.49 1.87
C GLY A 304 1.51 39.29 3.32
N HIS A 305 0.76 38.58 4.16
CA HIS A 305 1.13 38.28 5.55
C HIS A 305 1.28 36.78 5.84
N VAL A 306 1.15 35.92 4.81
CA VAL A 306 1.27 34.48 4.91
C VAL A 306 2.51 34.04 4.12
N GLU A 307 3.37 33.27 4.76
CA GLU A 307 4.53 32.67 4.12
C GLU A 307 4.13 31.32 3.53
N ILE A 308 4.52 31.05 2.28
CA ILE A 308 4.24 29.79 1.63
C ILE A 308 5.55 29.04 1.41
N PHE A 309 5.61 27.82 1.91
CA PHE A 309 6.72 26.88 1.75
C PHE A 309 6.28 25.70 0.89
N ILE A 310 7.23 25.12 0.17
CA ILE A 310 7.01 23.87 -0.55
C ILE A 310 7.98 22.84 0.00
N SER A 311 7.52 21.62 0.27
CA SER A 311 8.39 20.47 0.56
C SER A 311 8.31 19.46 -0.56
N ILE A 312 9.40 18.73 -0.81
CA ILE A 312 9.51 17.82 -1.95
C ILE A 312 10.24 16.55 -1.57
N ASP A 313 9.64 15.40 -1.94
CA ASP A 313 10.33 14.13 -2.08
C ASP A 313 10.29 13.69 -3.55
N TRP A 314 11.46 13.53 -4.16
CA TRP A 314 11.58 13.17 -5.57
C TRP A 314 11.87 11.69 -5.75
N GLY A 315 10.97 10.99 -6.44
CA GLY A 315 11.15 9.64 -6.92
C GLY A 315 10.68 9.48 -8.37
N TYR A 316 11.33 8.58 -9.10
CA TYR A 316 10.91 8.15 -10.43
C TYR A 316 10.58 6.66 -10.40
N ARG A 317 9.73 6.18 -11.31
CA ARG A 317 9.29 4.76 -11.33
C ARG A 317 10.41 3.77 -10.94
N PRO A 318 10.17 2.85 -10.01
CA PRO A 318 8.89 2.49 -9.36
C PRO A 318 8.51 3.35 -8.15
N SER A 319 9.30 4.36 -7.78
CA SER A 319 9.03 5.29 -6.70
C SER A 319 8.05 6.41 -7.12
N TYR A 320 7.62 7.21 -6.17
CA TYR A 320 6.70 8.33 -6.38
C TYR A 320 7.46 9.64 -6.23
N HIS A 321 6.91 10.72 -6.80
CA HIS A 321 7.26 12.08 -6.45
C HIS A 321 6.12 12.68 -5.65
N SER A 322 6.47 13.50 -4.66
CA SER A 322 5.55 14.19 -3.79
C SER A 322 5.97 15.64 -3.61
N ALA A 323 5.01 16.55 -3.56
CA ALA A 323 5.21 17.95 -3.21
C ALA A 323 3.99 18.48 -2.48
N HIS A 324 4.22 19.21 -1.37
CA HIS A 324 3.17 19.86 -0.59
C HIS A 324 3.44 21.34 -0.41
N TRP A 325 2.38 22.15 -0.42
CA TRP A 325 2.41 23.58 -0.14
C TRP A 325 1.88 23.83 1.27
N HIS A 326 2.68 24.55 2.07
CA HIS A 326 2.43 24.86 3.46
C HIS A 326 2.29 26.37 3.65
N ALA A 327 1.16 26.81 4.14
CA ALA A 327 0.91 28.20 4.51
C ALA A 327 1.21 28.40 5.99
N VAL A 328 2.14 29.28 6.31
CA VAL A 328 2.51 29.67 7.67
C VAL A 328 1.92 31.05 7.96
N PHE A 329 1.05 31.11 8.96
CA PHE A 329 0.33 32.30 9.35
C PHE A 329 1.08 33.10 10.43
N PRO A 330 0.80 34.42 10.60
CA PRO A 330 1.46 35.28 11.60
C PRO A 330 1.31 34.78 13.04
N ASP A 331 0.30 33.99 13.35
CA ASP A 331 0.07 33.36 14.64
C ASP A 331 0.74 31.96 14.76
N HIS A 332 1.67 31.67 13.86
CA HIS A 332 2.42 30.41 13.78
C HIS A 332 1.57 29.17 13.49
N ARG A 333 0.31 29.30 13.13
CA ARG A 333 -0.47 28.18 12.57
C ARG A 333 0.01 27.85 11.19
N VAL A 334 -0.02 26.55 10.88
CA VAL A 334 0.40 26.02 9.59
C VAL A 334 -0.75 25.24 8.97
N ILE A 335 -1.02 25.50 7.70
CA ILE A 335 -1.98 24.71 6.92
C ILE A 335 -1.28 24.15 5.69
N THR A 336 -1.21 22.82 5.60
CA THR A 336 -0.85 22.14 4.34
C THR A 336 -2.09 22.10 3.48
N PHE A 337 -2.08 22.83 2.35
CA PHE A 337 -3.32 23.12 1.63
C PHE A 337 -3.35 22.65 0.17
N LYS A 338 -2.22 22.18 -0.35
CA LYS A 338 -2.11 21.70 -1.73
C LYS A 338 -1.11 20.57 -1.83
N GLU A 339 -1.40 19.62 -2.70
CA GLU A 339 -0.63 18.41 -2.93
C GLU A 339 -0.42 18.16 -4.42
N MET A 340 0.76 17.68 -4.77
CA MET A 340 1.06 17.07 -6.06
C MET A 340 1.76 15.73 -5.81
N TYR A 341 1.16 14.64 -6.30
CA TYR A 341 1.66 13.29 -6.04
C TYR A 341 1.52 12.41 -7.29
N GLY A 342 2.57 11.65 -7.66
CA GLY A 342 2.52 10.81 -8.85
C GLY A 342 3.79 10.02 -9.15
N GLN A 343 3.86 9.39 -10.34
CA GLN A 343 4.98 8.52 -10.74
C GLN A 343 5.57 8.82 -12.14
N ASP A 344 4.87 9.59 -12.96
CA ASP A 344 5.08 9.56 -14.42
C ASP A 344 5.80 10.77 -14.98
N LEU A 345 6.09 11.78 -14.17
CA LEU A 345 6.82 12.96 -14.60
C LEU A 345 8.32 12.70 -14.58
N VAL A 346 9.02 13.18 -15.60
CA VAL A 346 10.48 13.35 -15.52
C VAL A 346 10.81 14.56 -14.66
N PHE A 347 12.04 14.62 -14.15
CA PHE A 347 12.40 15.60 -13.12
C PHE A 347 12.10 17.05 -13.52
N GLU A 348 12.47 17.46 -14.73
CA GLU A 348 12.26 18.83 -15.22
C GLU A 348 10.77 19.18 -15.36
N ASP A 349 9.96 18.25 -15.90
CA ASP A 349 8.50 18.41 -16.01
C ASP A 349 7.84 18.50 -14.64
N PHE A 350 8.36 17.77 -13.65
CA PHE A 350 7.89 17.86 -12.28
C PHE A 350 8.16 19.24 -11.68
N VAL A 351 9.40 19.75 -11.79
CA VAL A 351 9.75 21.09 -11.28
C VAL A 351 8.96 22.19 -11.98
N LYS A 352 8.80 22.09 -13.31
CA LYS A 352 7.98 22.98 -14.10
C LYS A 352 6.51 22.99 -13.63
N ALA A 353 5.94 21.81 -13.39
CA ALA A 353 4.56 21.69 -12.92
C ALA A 353 4.38 22.31 -11.52
N ILE A 354 5.37 22.19 -10.63
CA ILE A 354 5.37 22.87 -9.33
C ILE A 354 5.38 24.37 -9.52
N SER A 355 6.26 24.91 -10.38
CA SER A 355 6.32 26.33 -10.67
C SER A 355 5.00 26.86 -11.26
N GLU A 356 4.43 26.15 -12.24
CA GLU A 356 3.13 26.50 -12.82
C GLU A 356 2.00 26.50 -11.78
N GLN A 357 2.00 25.52 -10.90
CA GLN A 357 1.02 25.41 -9.82
C GLN A 357 1.22 26.42 -8.69
N SER A 358 2.38 27.05 -8.61
CA SER A 358 2.72 28.10 -7.65
C SER A 358 2.52 29.52 -8.19
N GLN A 359 2.03 29.66 -9.43
CA GLN A 359 1.80 30.98 -10.04
C GLN A 359 0.85 31.81 -9.16
N GLY A 360 1.24 33.08 -8.95
CA GLY A 360 0.50 34.01 -8.09
C GLY A 360 0.74 33.84 -6.59
N MET A 361 1.59 32.89 -6.18
CA MET A 361 2.01 32.69 -4.78
C MET A 361 3.45 33.21 -4.60
N TYR A 362 3.72 33.85 -3.47
CA TYR A 362 5.09 34.15 -3.05
C TYR A 362 5.64 32.95 -2.27
N ILE A 363 6.58 32.22 -2.86
CA ILE A 363 7.19 31.05 -2.24
C ILE A 363 8.42 31.49 -1.45
N SER A 364 8.35 31.37 -0.13
CA SER A 364 9.42 31.77 0.79
C SER A 364 10.61 30.81 0.73
N ALA A 365 10.37 29.50 0.66
CA ALA A 365 11.40 28.50 0.41
C ALA A 365 10.81 27.19 -0.12
N THR A 366 11.66 26.42 -0.83
CA THR A 366 11.37 25.06 -1.30
C THR A 366 12.31 24.10 -0.60
N CYS A 367 11.80 23.33 0.36
CA CYS A 367 12.54 22.40 1.18
C CYS A 367 12.92 21.15 0.38
N LEU A 368 14.18 20.95 0.12
CA LEU A 368 14.71 19.82 -0.64
C LEU A 368 15.64 18.95 0.23
N PRO A 369 15.67 17.64 0.00
CA PRO A 369 16.69 16.78 0.58
C PRO A 369 18.11 17.26 0.23
N HIS A 370 19.02 17.25 1.20
CA HIS A 370 20.39 17.74 1.06
C HIS A 370 21.18 17.10 -0.11
N ASP A 371 20.84 15.86 -0.49
CA ASP A 371 21.48 15.17 -1.61
C ASP A 371 21.14 15.77 -2.98
N MET A 372 20.09 16.56 -3.10
CA MET A 372 19.74 17.29 -4.32
C MET A 372 20.71 18.46 -4.63
N PHE A 373 21.51 18.89 -3.65
CA PHE A 373 22.52 19.94 -3.79
C PHE A 373 23.91 19.38 -4.12
N ARG A 374 24.08 18.06 -4.27
CA ARG A 374 25.39 17.46 -4.56
C ARG A 374 25.67 17.39 -6.06
N HIS A 375 26.88 17.79 -6.45
CA HIS A 375 27.41 17.69 -7.83
C HIS A 375 27.71 16.24 -8.25
N GLY A 376 26.75 15.33 -8.24
CA GLY A 376 27.02 13.92 -8.58
C GLY A 376 26.18 13.38 -9.72
N ASP A 377 25.00 13.89 -9.91
CA ASP A 377 24.08 13.43 -10.94
C ASP A 377 24.17 14.37 -12.14
N ARG A 378 24.93 13.96 -13.17
CA ARG A 378 24.98 14.68 -14.44
C ARG A 378 23.60 14.63 -15.10
N TYR A 379 22.89 15.74 -15.03
CA TYR A 379 21.63 15.93 -15.71
C TYR A 379 21.89 16.30 -17.18
N ARG A 380 21.15 15.68 -18.11
CA ARG A 380 21.13 16.12 -19.52
C ARG A 380 19.89 16.94 -19.77
N SER A 381 20.07 18.19 -20.18
CA SER A 381 18.97 19.02 -20.69
C SER A 381 18.43 18.43 -22.00
N GLU A 382 17.21 18.81 -22.41
CA GLU A 382 16.65 18.46 -23.71
C GLU A 382 17.55 18.87 -24.90
N SER A 383 18.39 19.87 -24.74
CA SER A 383 19.38 20.30 -25.74
C SER A 383 20.62 19.42 -25.80
N GLY A 384 20.75 18.39 -24.93
CA GLY A 384 21.87 17.45 -24.90
C GLY A 384 23.15 18.02 -24.26
N ALA A 385 23.15 19.25 -23.74
CA ALA A 385 24.26 19.81 -23.00
C ALA A 385 24.36 19.12 -21.62
N ILE A 386 25.58 18.68 -21.26
CA ILE A 386 25.87 18.23 -19.90
C ILE A 386 26.17 19.49 -19.11
N ILE A 387 25.23 19.96 -18.34
CA ILE A 387 25.43 21.06 -17.41
C ILE A 387 25.82 20.42 -16.08
N GLY A 388 26.86 20.95 -15.42
CA GLY A 388 27.30 20.51 -14.08
C GLY A 388 26.34 21.01 -13.00
N GLU A 389 25.06 21.16 -13.30
CA GLU A 389 24.01 21.68 -12.42
C GLU A 389 23.56 20.59 -11.46
N THR A 390 23.28 21.01 -10.24
CA THR A 390 22.64 20.19 -9.22
C THR A 390 21.14 20.10 -9.50
N LYS A 391 20.44 19.16 -8.89
CA LYS A 391 18.97 19.13 -8.97
C LYS A 391 18.34 20.41 -8.39
N ALA A 392 18.95 20.98 -7.36
CA ALA A 392 18.49 22.24 -6.75
C ALA A 392 18.55 23.42 -7.73
N ASP A 393 19.57 23.50 -8.60
CA ASP A 393 19.70 24.57 -9.59
C ASP A 393 18.53 24.59 -10.59
N VAL A 394 17.93 23.42 -10.88
CA VAL A 394 16.74 23.36 -11.75
C VAL A 394 15.55 24.06 -11.09
N PHE A 395 15.38 23.94 -9.76
CA PHE A 395 14.33 24.67 -9.05
C PHE A 395 14.52 26.20 -9.13
N GLU A 396 15.76 26.67 -9.01
CA GLU A 396 16.09 28.09 -9.15
C GLU A 396 15.77 28.62 -10.55
N HIS A 397 16.06 27.86 -11.61
CA HIS A 397 15.69 28.22 -13.00
C HIS A 397 14.20 28.42 -13.20
N TYR A 398 13.37 27.70 -12.45
CA TYR A 398 11.91 27.86 -12.50
C TYR A 398 11.37 28.87 -11.47
N GLY A 399 12.26 29.67 -10.84
CA GLY A 399 11.89 30.74 -9.91
C GLY A 399 11.45 30.25 -8.52
N LEU A 400 11.83 29.03 -8.16
CA LEU A 400 11.62 28.47 -6.84
C LEU A 400 12.89 28.68 -6.00
N CYS A 401 12.72 28.83 -4.68
CA CYS A 401 13.81 29.11 -3.74
C CYS A 401 14.24 27.82 -3.01
N PRO A 402 15.12 26.97 -3.57
CA PRO A 402 15.51 25.72 -2.94
C PRO A 402 16.36 25.95 -1.69
N VAL A 403 16.04 25.24 -0.61
CA VAL A 403 16.81 25.22 0.63
C VAL A 403 17.13 23.79 1.02
N PRO A 404 18.40 23.49 1.42
CA PRO A 404 18.77 22.17 1.83
C PRO A 404 18.21 21.84 3.22
N VAL A 405 17.58 20.68 3.33
CA VAL A 405 17.12 20.15 4.62
C VAL A 405 17.88 18.86 4.90
N GLU A 406 18.34 18.70 6.15
CA GLU A 406 19.07 17.51 6.55
C GLU A 406 18.26 16.23 6.28
N SER A 407 18.82 15.36 5.44
CA SER A 407 18.20 14.11 5.00
C SER A 407 19.20 12.96 5.03
N GLY A 408 18.73 11.70 4.90
CA GLY A 408 19.57 10.51 4.80
C GLY A 408 19.46 9.56 6.00
N LYS A 409 20.26 8.48 5.98
CA LYS A 409 20.24 7.44 7.01
C LYS A 409 20.53 8.02 8.39
N GLY A 410 19.63 7.82 9.35
CA GLY A 410 19.70 8.35 10.72
C GLY A 410 18.92 9.65 10.94
N LYS A 411 18.42 10.30 9.87
CA LYS A 411 17.59 11.51 9.98
C LYS A 411 16.09 11.20 9.77
N VAL A 412 15.74 10.01 9.33
CA VAL A 412 14.35 9.55 9.19
C VAL A 412 13.63 9.62 10.54
N GLN A 413 14.28 9.16 11.61
CA GLN A 413 13.71 9.24 12.96
C GLN A 413 13.39 10.68 13.36
N MET A 414 14.29 11.62 13.07
CA MET A 414 14.06 13.05 13.38
C MET A 414 12.82 13.59 12.66
N ARG A 415 12.59 13.21 11.38
CA ARG A 415 11.37 13.58 10.64
C ARG A 415 10.12 13.01 11.32
N PHE A 416 10.15 11.73 11.68
CA PHE A 416 9.03 11.06 12.35
C PHE A 416 8.74 11.67 13.73
N ASP A 417 9.76 12.01 14.50
CA ASP A 417 9.60 12.71 15.79
C ASP A 417 8.94 14.09 15.60
N LYS A 418 9.32 14.82 14.53
CA LYS A 418 8.70 16.11 14.20
C LYS A 418 7.25 15.94 13.73
N ILE A 419 6.94 14.94 12.91
CA ILE A 419 5.56 14.61 12.53
C ILE A 419 4.74 14.26 13.77
N HIS A 420 5.26 13.41 14.64
CA HIS A 420 4.57 13.05 15.89
C HIS A 420 4.29 14.28 16.76
N SER A 421 5.27 15.17 16.91
CA SER A 421 5.09 16.44 17.63
C SER A 421 4.02 17.31 16.98
N ALA A 422 4.00 17.44 15.65
CA ALA A 422 3.03 18.23 14.92
C ALA A 422 1.58 17.74 15.09
N THR A 423 1.36 16.43 15.27
CA THR A 423 0.03 15.88 15.53
C THR A 423 -0.49 16.19 16.93
N GLN A 424 0.36 16.63 17.87
CA GLN A 424 0.00 16.92 19.24
C GLN A 424 -0.04 18.41 19.60
N LEU A 425 0.71 19.24 18.84
CA LEU A 425 0.87 20.66 19.15
C LEU A 425 -0.42 21.47 18.96
N LYS A 426 -0.81 22.19 20.01
CA LYS A 426 -1.91 23.16 19.99
C LYS A 426 -1.40 24.55 20.36
N ASN A 427 -2.02 25.58 19.79
CA ASN A 427 -1.81 26.97 20.20
C ASN A 427 -2.49 27.26 21.53
N ASP A 428 -2.27 28.47 22.07
CA ASP A 428 -2.84 28.92 23.35
C ASP A 428 -4.37 28.93 23.36
N ASP A 429 -5.01 29.04 22.18
CA ASP A 429 -6.46 28.96 22.00
C ASP A 429 -7.00 27.51 21.96
N GLY A 430 -6.14 26.51 22.12
CA GLY A 430 -6.49 25.09 22.11
C GLY A 430 -6.68 24.49 20.69
N VAL A 431 -6.49 25.29 19.62
CA VAL A 431 -6.57 24.84 18.24
C VAL A 431 -5.24 24.20 17.82
N TYR A 432 -5.29 23.12 17.06
CA TYR A 432 -4.08 22.48 16.53
C TYR A 432 -3.27 23.45 15.66
N LYS A 433 -1.95 23.49 15.94
CA LYS A 433 -1.00 24.33 15.22
C LYS A 433 -0.85 23.92 13.76
N PHE A 434 -0.77 22.60 13.51
CA PHE A 434 -0.61 22.01 12.18
C PHE A 434 -1.92 21.39 11.71
N ARG A 435 -2.41 21.82 10.54
CA ARG A 435 -3.64 21.31 9.94
C ARG A 435 -3.41 20.98 8.47
N ILE A 436 -4.19 20.04 7.94
CA ILE A 436 -4.08 19.54 6.57
C ILE A 436 -5.47 19.65 5.92
N THR A 437 -5.51 20.10 4.68
CA THR A 437 -6.78 20.17 3.95
C THR A 437 -7.14 18.83 3.31
N LYS A 438 -8.44 18.57 3.15
CA LYS A 438 -8.97 17.29 2.62
C LYS A 438 -8.50 16.93 1.21
N ASN A 439 -8.05 17.91 0.43
CA ASN A 439 -7.52 17.70 -0.92
C ASN A 439 -6.04 17.24 -0.94
N CYS A 440 -5.37 17.18 0.20
CA CYS A 440 -4.07 16.50 0.33
C CYS A 440 -4.32 15.01 0.59
N GLU A 441 -4.92 14.34 -0.41
CA GLU A 441 -5.48 12.99 -0.26
C GLU A 441 -4.40 11.93 0.03
N MET A 442 -3.24 12.05 -0.62
CA MET A 442 -2.17 11.06 -0.44
C MET A 442 -1.45 11.23 0.88
N LEU A 443 -1.23 12.47 1.32
CA LEU A 443 -0.68 12.72 2.66
C LEU A 443 -1.60 12.16 3.75
N LEU A 444 -2.91 12.42 3.64
CA LEU A 444 -3.89 11.87 4.58
C LEU A 444 -3.96 10.34 4.51
N ASP A 445 -3.86 9.76 3.31
CA ASP A 445 -3.80 8.31 3.12
C ASP A 445 -2.55 7.69 3.77
N GLU A 446 -1.38 8.31 3.60
CA GLU A 446 -0.15 7.84 4.23
C GLU A 446 -0.18 8.00 5.76
N PHE A 447 -0.74 9.09 6.30
CA PHE A 447 -0.99 9.23 7.74
C PHE A 447 -1.88 8.11 8.30
N GLU A 448 -2.93 7.75 7.58
CA GLU A 448 -3.88 6.70 8.00
C GLU A 448 -3.24 5.31 7.99
N HIS A 449 -2.30 5.06 7.06
CA HIS A 449 -1.68 3.75 6.83
C HIS A 449 -0.27 3.62 7.39
N ALA A 450 0.31 4.69 7.94
CA ALA A 450 1.60 4.66 8.58
C ALA A 450 1.56 3.77 9.83
N VAL A 451 2.20 2.61 9.77
CA VAL A 451 2.28 1.65 10.87
C VAL A 451 3.73 1.38 11.22
N HIS A 452 3.98 1.08 12.48
CA HIS A 452 5.30 0.71 12.96
C HIS A 452 5.81 -0.58 12.29
N ASP A 453 7.10 -0.65 12.02
CA ASP A 453 7.76 -1.89 11.58
C ASP A 453 7.69 -2.94 12.68
N ASP A 454 7.41 -4.19 12.31
CA ASP A 454 7.25 -5.30 13.28
C ASP A 454 8.56 -5.66 14.00
N ILE A 455 9.72 -5.34 13.40
CA ILE A 455 11.04 -5.66 13.93
C ILE A 455 11.62 -4.47 14.69
N ASP A 456 11.50 -3.28 14.11
CA ASP A 456 11.94 -2.03 14.72
C ASP A 456 10.76 -1.04 14.81
N PRO A 457 10.07 -0.99 15.94
CA PRO A 457 8.91 -0.11 16.13
C PRO A 457 9.21 1.39 16.03
N THR A 458 10.48 1.79 15.98
CA THR A 458 10.86 3.19 15.75
C THR A 458 10.82 3.56 14.26
N GLN A 459 10.74 2.58 13.39
CA GLN A 459 10.70 2.75 11.94
C GLN A 459 9.28 2.53 11.40
N LEU A 460 9.04 3.10 10.22
CA LEU A 460 7.85 2.79 9.44
C LEU A 460 7.97 1.40 8.82
N ALA A 461 6.88 0.65 8.81
CA ALA A 461 6.88 -0.66 8.15
C ALA A 461 7.20 -0.52 6.66
N LYS A 462 8.10 -1.35 6.15
CA LYS A 462 8.56 -1.34 4.75
C LYS A 462 7.45 -1.53 3.71
N SER A 463 6.27 -1.95 4.14
CA SER A 463 5.07 -2.08 3.31
C SER A 463 4.29 -0.78 3.17
N CYS A 464 4.58 0.22 3.99
CA CYS A 464 3.94 1.53 3.92
C CYS A 464 4.55 2.37 2.80
N ARG A 465 3.72 3.22 2.20
CA ARG A 465 4.19 4.35 1.40
C ARG A 465 4.49 5.50 2.35
N ASP A 466 5.54 6.24 2.09
CA ASP A 466 6.04 7.28 2.98
C ASP A 466 6.49 8.56 2.25
N HIS A 467 6.28 8.64 0.94
CA HIS A 467 6.76 9.77 0.13
C HIS A 467 6.13 11.11 0.52
N ALA A 468 4.82 11.13 0.80
CA ALA A 468 4.13 12.33 1.27
C ALA A 468 4.48 12.66 2.73
N LEU A 469 4.66 11.65 3.57
CA LEU A 469 5.14 11.81 4.94
C LEU A 469 6.60 12.27 4.98
N ASP A 470 7.45 11.78 4.07
CA ASP A 470 8.85 12.17 3.99
C ASP A 470 9.01 13.64 3.61
N ASP A 471 8.30 14.12 2.59
CA ASP A 471 8.37 15.54 2.23
C ASP A 471 7.71 16.43 3.31
N TYR A 472 6.57 16.03 3.87
CA TYR A 472 5.97 16.74 4.99
C TYR A 472 6.91 16.82 6.20
N GLY A 473 7.61 15.73 6.48
CA GLY A 473 8.64 15.67 7.52
C GLY A 473 9.83 16.59 7.23
N LEU A 474 10.25 16.76 5.97
CA LEU A 474 11.29 17.73 5.59
C LEU A 474 10.86 19.16 5.91
N PHE A 475 9.62 19.55 5.58
CA PHE A 475 9.09 20.85 5.96
C PHE A 475 9.11 21.04 7.48
N LEU A 476 8.66 20.06 8.26
CA LEU A 476 8.62 20.17 9.72
C LEU A 476 10.01 20.24 10.36
N VAL A 477 11.02 19.59 9.76
CA VAL A 477 12.43 19.72 10.19
C VAL A 477 12.97 21.12 9.91
N PHE A 478 12.64 21.67 8.74
CA PHE A 478 13.01 23.04 8.37
C PHE A 478 12.30 24.06 9.27
N TYR A 479 10.99 23.87 9.49
CA TYR A 479 10.13 24.72 10.32
C TYR A 479 10.14 24.25 11.78
N SER A 480 11.29 24.15 12.44
CA SER A 480 11.37 23.72 13.82
C SER A 480 11.37 24.94 14.75
N ASP A 481 10.51 24.90 15.81
CA ASP A 481 10.38 25.98 16.81
C ASP A 481 11.65 26.22 17.66
N ASP A 482 12.62 25.30 17.60
CA ASP A 482 13.91 25.44 18.32
C ASP A 482 14.93 26.33 17.58
N ILE A 483 14.66 26.65 16.32
CA ILE A 483 15.31 27.75 15.66
C ILE A 483 14.47 28.97 15.99
N GLU A 484 15.00 29.92 16.78
CA GLU A 484 14.45 31.29 16.78
C GLU A 484 14.12 31.59 15.33
N PRO A 485 12.89 32.03 15.01
CA PRO A 485 12.51 32.28 13.62
C PRO A 485 13.64 33.16 13.08
N LEU A 486 14.43 32.58 12.17
CA LEU A 486 15.37 33.39 11.39
C LEU A 486 14.46 34.47 10.86
N GLY A 487 14.55 35.65 11.52
CA GLY A 487 13.53 36.66 11.33
C GLY A 487 13.37 36.80 9.84
N PHE A 488 12.15 36.95 9.36
CA PHE A 488 11.75 37.12 7.96
C PHE A 488 12.80 37.90 7.14
N ASP A 489 13.44 38.89 7.78
CA ASP A 489 14.58 39.66 7.27
C ASP A 489 15.85 38.88 6.97
N ALA A 490 16.10 37.73 7.58
CA ALA A 490 17.31 36.95 7.30
C ALA A 490 17.14 36.05 6.07
N LEU A 491 15.94 35.49 5.87
CA LEU A 491 15.59 34.71 4.67
C LEU A 491 15.41 35.63 3.44
N ILE A 492 14.89 36.87 3.63
CA ILE A 492 14.73 37.84 2.53
C ILE A 492 16.07 38.49 2.16
N LYS A 493 17.01 38.61 3.08
CA LYS A 493 18.33 39.22 2.80
C LYS A 493 19.28 38.32 2.01
N ASP A 494 19.06 37.01 2.00
CA ASP A 494 19.91 36.08 1.26
C ASP A 494 19.20 35.50 0.01
N ASN A 495 18.72 36.39 -0.84
CA ASN A 495 18.15 36.04 -2.15
C ASN A 495 19.23 35.69 -3.20
N ARG A 496 20.43 35.34 -2.75
CA ARG A 496 21.50 34.92 -3.65
C ARG A 496 21.25 33.49 -4.13
N SER A 497 21.47 33.24 -5.42
CA SER A 497 21.42 31.90 -5.97
C SER A 497 22.43 31.01 -5.24
N HIS A 498 22.18 29.71 -5.19
CA HIS A 498 23.15 28.76 -4.61
C HIS A 498 24.53 28.87 -5.26
N LEU A 499 24.57 29.17 -6.56
CA LEU A 499 25.79 29.41 -7.31
C LEU A 499 26.54 30.67 -6.83
N GLN A 500 25.79 31.74 -6.50
CA GLN A 500 26.39 32.98 -5.96
C GLN A 500 26.99 32.75 -4.57
N ARG A 501 26.31 31.95 -3.72
CA ARG A 501 26.86 31.55 -2.40
C ARG A 501 28.13 30.72 -2.52
N LEU A 502 28.15 29.75 -3.43
CA LEU A 502 29.33 28.92 -3.68
C LEU A 502 30.51 29.75 -4.27
N LEU A 503 30.22 30.72 -5.12
CA LEU A 503 31.25 31.63 -5.64
C LEU A 503 31.85 32.51 -4.54
N GLU A 504 31.02 33.04 -3.64
CA GLU A 504 31.46 33.81 -2.49
C GLU A 504 32.22 32.95 -1.46
N GLU A 505 31.82 31.70 -1.25
CA GLU A 505 32.54 30.73 -0.40
C GLU A 505 33.91 30.34 -1.02
N ASP A 506 33.98 30.15 -2.34
CA ASP A 506 35.22 29.88 -3.05
C ASP A 506 36.12 31.14 -3.09
N GLU A 507 35.56 32.35 -3.26
CA GLU A 507 36.31 33.62 -3.17
C GLU A 507 36.86 33.81 -1.75
N ALA A 508 36.05 33.59 -0.70
CA ALA A 508 36.47 33.69 0.69
C ALA A 508 37.59 32.67 1.02
N ARG A 509 37.49 31.44 0.49
CA ARG A 509 38.55 30.44 0.66
C ARG A 509 39.83 30.80 -0.06
N LEU A 510 39.75 31.41 -1.24
CA LEU A 510 40.89 31.89 -1.98
C LEU A 510 41.58 33.08 -1.28
N GLU A 511 40.80 33.99 -0.67
CA GLU A 511 41.30 35.07 0.16
C GLU A 511 42.01 34.55 1.43
N GLU A 512 41.46 33.53 2.10
CA GLU A 512 42.12 32.87 3.24
C GLU A 512 43.44 32.17 2.81
N GLU A 513 43.43 31.47 1.67
CA GLU A 513 44.67 30.85 1.12
C GLU A 513 45.70 31.89 0.68
N GLU A 514 45.30 33.08 0.22
CA GLU A 514 46.23 34.21 -0.08
C GLU A 514 46.77 34.85 1.19
N GLU A 515 45.95 35.05 2.25
CA GLU A 515 46.41 35.54 3.55
C GLU A 515 47.41 34.59 4.21
N ASP A 516 47.12 33.28 4.19
CA ASP A 516 48.05 32.25 4.71
C ASP A 516 49.37 32.21 3.94
N ASN A 517 49.34 32.36 2.61
CA ASN A 517 50.54 32.46 1.80
C ASN A 517 51.34 33.76 2.05
N TYR A 518 50.67 34.87 2.38
CA TYR A 518 51.34 36.11 2.78
C TYR A 518 52.01 35.98 4.14
N THR A 519 51.39 35.27 5.08
CA THR A 519 51.95 35.03 6.42
C THR A 519 53.19 34.12 6.36
N ILE A 520 53.21 33.13 5.46
CA ILE A 520 54.37 32.23 5.28
C ILE A 520 55.54 32.97 4.58
N SER A 521 55.26 33.95 3.72
CA SER A 521 56.32 34.72 3.07
C SER A 521 56.98 35.78 3.94
N SER A 522 56.34 36.22 5.04
CA SER A 522 56.90 37.22 5.97
C SER A 522 57.85 36.59 7.01
N ASP A 523 57.75 35.30 7.27
CA ASP A 523 58.63 34.60 8.21
C ASP A 523 60.02 34.17 7.62
N TYR A 524 60.20 34.34 6.32
CA TYR A 524 61.46 34.01 5.65
C TYR A 524 62.42 35.22 5.45
N TYR A 525 62.16 36.42 5.98
CA TYR A 525 62.98 37.62 5.80
C TYR A 525 63.69 38.16 7.04
N TYR A 526 63.83 37.35 8.11
CA TYR A 526 64.71 37.71 9.23
C TYR A 526 65.65 36.55 9.59
N ASP A 527 66.72 36.38 8.82
CA ASP A 527 67.99 35.82 9.27
C ASP A 527 69.06 36.07 8.17
N PHE A 528 69.65 37.25 8.18
CA PHE A 528 71.03 37.53 7.75
C PHE A 528 71.52 38.78 8.47
#